data_36e7cf8838bfc11b3c9e8feb618a6c88
#
_entry.id   36e7cf8838bfc11b3c9e8feb618a6c88
#
_cell.length_a   1.000
_cell.length_b   1.000
_cell.length_c   1.000
_cell.angle_alpha   90.00
_cell.angle_beta   90.00
_cell.angle_gamma   90.00
#
_symmetry.space_group_name_H-M   'P 1'
#
loop_
_entity.id
_entity.type
_entity.pdbx_description
1 polymer ?
#
loop_
_entity_poly.entity_id
_entity_poly.type
_entity_poly.pdbx_seq_one_letter_code
_entity_poly.pdbx_strand_id
1 'polypeptide(L)'
;MVRIGPFLANLFLDAALILFPLLYVKYSEKLKIRASDFGFPAKGSGAVKGLLLALKITGTLLIVSFALTIILTLAKLNDLSSVESAIQTLTSAPFPVLVYFMIVRVFAEEFFFRAFLVPRIGVIGSSALFAVSHFGYGSVAEIIGALALGGVLAYYYSKEKRLVPNYIAHMLYNALAIGLMVST
;
A
#
# COMPACT_ATOMS: atom_id res chain seq x y z
N MET A 1 5.82 2.08 26.18
CA MET A 1 6.12 3.48 25.85
C MET A 1 6.40 3.58 24.36
N VAL A 2 5.52 4.20 23.57
CA VAL A 2 5.74 4.36 22.11
C VAL A 2 7.01 5.18 21.91
N ARG A 3 8.00 4.62 21.21
CA ARG A 3 9.21 5.38 20.86
C ARG A 3 8.81 6.47 19.86
N ILE A 4 8.83 7.72 20.29
CA ILE A 4 8.41 8.90 19.50
C ILE A 4 9.25 9.05 18.22
N GLY A 5 10.54 8.71 18.27
CA GLY A 5 11.44 8.85 17.11
C GLY A 5 11.02 8.07 15.86
N PRO A 6 10.73 6.74 15.95
CA PRO A 6 10.26 5.98 14.79
C PRO A 6 8.91 6.46 14.25
N PHE A 7 8.01 6.93 15.12
CA PHE A 7 6.73 7.49 14.68
C PHE A 7 6.90 8.79 13.88
N LEU A 8 7.74 9.70 14.36
CA LEU A 8 8.06 10.94 13.65
C LEU A 8 8.74 10.67 12.30
N ALA A 9 9.66 9.69 12.24
CA ALA A 9 10.31 9.31 10.98
C ALA A 9 9.27 8.81 9.95
N ASN A 10 8.31 8.00 10.38
CA ASN A 10 7.21 7.56 9.50
C ASN A 10 6.35 8.73 9.03
N LEU A 11 6.02 9.68 9.92
CA LEU A 11 5.25 10.87 9.56
C LEU A 11 5.96 11.72 8.49
N PHE A 12 7.27 11.93 8.62
CA PHE A 12 8.07 12.64 7.62
C PHE A 12 8.11 11.87 6.29
N LEU A 13 8.27 10.56 6.33
CA LEU A 13 8.25 9.72 5.14
C LEU A 13 6.91 9.82 4.42
N ASP A 14 5.79 9.68 5.13
CA ASP A 14 4.46 9.74 4.55
C ASP A 14 4.16 11.14 3.97
N ALA A 15 4.60 12.20 4.66
CA ALA A 15 4.54 13.56 4.12
C ALA A 15 5.37 13.69 2.83
N ALA A 16 6.57 13.11 2.78
CA ALA A 16 7.40 13.11 1.58
C ALA A 16 6.75 12.34 0.42
N LEU A 17 6.13 11.17 0.69
CA LEU A 17 5.41 10.38 -0.32
C LEU A 17 4.23 11.14 -0.93
N ILE A 18 3.64 12.09 -0.22
CA ILE A 18 2.55 12.94 -0.73
C ILE A 18 3.08 14.21 -1.39
N LEU A 19 4.01 14.90 -0.73
CA LEU A 19 4.49 16.21 -1.19
C LEU A 19 5.39 16.10 -2.42
N PHE A 20 6.26 15.09 -2.49
CA PHE A 20 7.17 14.92 -3.61
C PHE A 20 6.43 14.80 -4.96
N PRO A 21 5.40 13.95 -5.15
CA PRO A 21 4.62 13.92 -6.37
C PRO A 21 4.02 15.28 -6.76
N LEU A 22 3.46 15.99 -5.80
CA LEU A 22 2.83 17.28 -6.04
C LEU A 22 3.86 18.34 -6.48
N LEU A 23 5.01 18.38 -5.80
CA LEU A 23 6.10 19.30 -6.14
C LEU A 23 6.71 18.94 -7.49
N TYR A 24 6.90 17.64 -7.77
CA TYR A 24 7.43 17.19 -9.05
C TYR A 24 6.54 17.59 -10.22
N VAL A 25 5.23 17.32 -10.14
CA VAL A 25 4.27 17.71 -11.18
C VAL A 25 4.25 19.21 -11.37
N LYS A 26 4.26 19.97 -10.28
CA LYS A 26 4.21 21.44 -10.33
C LYS A 26 5.47 22.07 -10.93
N TYR A 27 6.65 21.64 -10.48
CA TYR A 27 7.92 22.33 -10.78
C TYR A 27 8.71 21.67 -11.89
N SER A 28 8.73 20.33 -11.98
CA SER A 28 9.47 19.61 -13.01
C SER A 28 8.67 19.42 -14.29
N GLU A 29 7.41 19.02 -14.20
CA GLU A 29 6.52 18.87 -15.35
C GLU A 29 5.84 20.20 -15.73
N LYS A 30 5.90 21.21 -14.86
CA LYS A 30 5.28 22.54 -15.05
C LYS A 30 3.78 22.47 -15.35
N LEU A 31 3.10 21.42 -14.82
CA LEU A 31 1.69 21.19 -15.03
C LEU A 31 0.85 21.77 -13.88
N LYS A 32 -0.40 22.10 -14.18
CA LYS A 32 -1.40 22.38 -13.14
C LYS A 32 -1.81 21.08 -12.47
N ILE A 33 -1.72 21.03 -11.14
CA ILE A 33 -2.14 19.87 -10.34
C ILE A 33 -3.67 19.75 -10.44
N ARG A 34 -4.16 18.60 -10.92
CA ARG A 34 -5.57 18.24 -10.94
C ARG A 34 -5.76 16.92 -10.19
N ALA A 35 -6.82 16.82 -9.40
CA ALA A 35 -7.13 15.57 -8.68
C ALA A 35 -7.33 14.38 -9.64
N SER A 36 -7.89 14.62 -10.84
CA SER A 36 -8.04 13.60 -11.88
C SER A 36 -6.73 12.98 -12.35
N ASP A 37 -5.63 13.73 -12.33
CA ASP A 37 -4.32 13.25 -12.78
C ASP A 37 -3.74 12.17 -11.84
N PHE A 38 -4.25 12.14 -10.61
CA PHE A 38 -3.92 11.16 -9.57
C PHE A 38 -5.02 10.10 -9.38
N GLY A 39 -5.97 9.98 -10.31
CA GLY A 39 -7.00 8.94 -10.26
C GLY A 39 -8.13 9.19 -9.27
N PHE A 40 -8.29 10.44 -8.80
CA PHE A 40 -9.48 10.81 -8.04
C PHE A 40 -10.70 10.92 -8.96
N PRO A 41 -11.88 10.47 -8.51
CA PRO A 41 -13.07 10.43 -9.34
C PRO A 41 -13.58 11.84 -9.65
N ALA A 42 -14.07 12.05 -10.87
CA ALA A 42 -14.89 13.22 -11.18
C ALA A 42 -16.23 13.15 -10.41
N LYS A 43 -16.85 14.32 -10.14
CA LYS A 43 -18.19 14.39 -9.54
C LYS A 43 -19.17 13.48 -10.28
N GLY A 44 -19.84 12.56 -9.54
CA GLY A 44 -20.87 11.67 -10.12
C GLY A 44 -20.35 10.32 -10.63
N SER A 45 -19.06 10.01 -10.54
CA SER A 45 -18.53 8.71 -10.93
C SER A 45 -18.93 7.63 -9.89
N GLY A 46 -19.90 6.82 -10.26
CA GLY A 46 -20.52 5.69 -9.57
C GLY A 46 -19.78 5.11 -8.36
N ALA A 47 -20.19 5.54 -7.15
CA ALA A 47 -19.63 5.03 -5.90
C ALA A 47 -19.75 3.50 -5.80
N VAL A 48 -20.90 2.95 -6.23
CA VAL A 48 -21.14 1.49 -6.25
C VAL A 48 -20.11 0.77 -7.13
N LYS A 49 -19.84 1.27 -8.35
CA LYS A 49 -18.81 0.69 -9.22
C LYS A 49 -17.42 0.75 -8.59
N GLY A 50 -17.13 1.84 -7.85
CA GLY A 50 -15.89 1.97 -7.10
C GLY A 50 -15.75 0.95 -5.97
N LEU A 51 -16.82 0.73 -5.22
CA LEU A 51 -16.84 -0.26 -4.14
C LEU A 51 -16.71 -1.69 -4.69
N LEU A 52 -17.44 -2.03 -5.74
CA LEU A 52 -17.32 -3.35 -6.39
C LEU A 52 -15.91 -3.58 -6.92
N LEU A 53 -15.27 -2.57 -7.48
CA LEU A 53 -13.87 -2.66 -7.91
C LEU A 53 -12.94 -2.87 -6.71
N ALA A 54 -13.12 -2.14 -5.61
CA ALA A 54 -12.33 -2.33 -4.40
C ALA A 54 -12.47 -3.75 -3.85
N LEU A 55 -13.69 -4.29 -3.78
CA LEU A 55 -13.92 -5.68 -3.36
C LEU A 55 -13.27 -6.70 -4.30
N LYS A 56 -13.34 -6.47 -5.62
CA LYS A 56 -12.66 -7.31 -6.61
C LYS A 56 -11.15 -7.31 -6.40
N ILE A 57 -10.55 -6.14 -6.20
CA ILE A 57 -9.11 -6.00 -5.93
C ILE A 57 -8.75 -6.72 -4.63
N THR A 58 -9.50 -6.49 -3.55
CA THR A 58 -9.30 -7.16 -2.25
C THR A 58 -9.34 -8.68 -2.40
N GLY A 59 -10.34 -9.22 -3.10
CA GLY A 59 -10.44 -10.65 -3.37
C GLY A 59 -9.22 -11.18 -4.14
N THR A 60 -8.72 -10.42 -5.12
CA THR A 60 -7.50 -10.80 -5.87
C THR A 60 -6.28 -10.78 -4.94
N LEU A 61 -6.13 -9.77 -4.07
CA LEU A 61 -5.04 -9.70 -3.10
C LEU A 61 -5.06 -10.90 -2.15
N LEU A 62 -6.23 -11.29 -1.64
CA LEU A 62 -6.38 -12.46 -0.76
C LEU A 62 -6.01 -13.77 -1.46
N ILE A 63 -6.44 -13.96 -2.70
CA ILE A 63 -6.10 -15.16 -3.48
C ILE A 63 -4.58 -15.24 -3.73
N VAL A 64 -3.97 -14.13 -4.16
CA VAL A 64 -2.52 -14.07 -4.42
C VAL A 64 -1.75 -14.26 -3.13
N SER A 65 -2.15 -13.64 -2.02
CA SER A 65 -1.53 -13.80 -0.71
C SER A 65 -1.60 -15.26 -0.24
N PHE A 66 -2.76 -15.91 -0.35
CA PHE A 66 -2.93 -17.31 0.00
C PHE A 66 -2.03 -18.23 -0.82
N ALA A 67 -2.00 -18.04 -2.14
CA ALA A 67 -1.12 -18.80 -3.03
C ALA A 67 0.36 -18.59 -2.69
N LEU A 68 0.78 -17.36 -2.40
CA LEU A 68 2.14 -17.05 -1.99
C LEU A 68 2.50 -17.71 -0.66
N THR A 69 1.60 -17.70 0.32
CA THR A 69 1.83 -18.35 1.62
C THR A 69 2.14 -19.84 1.41
N ILE A 70 1.39 -20.53 0.57
CA ILE A 70 1.66 -21.95 0.24
C ILE A 70 3.04 -22.10 -0.42
N ILE A 71 3.33 -21.30 -1.44
CA ILE A 71 4.59 -21.35 -2.21
C ILE A 71 5.80 -21.09 -1.30
N LEU A 72 5.74 -20.03 -0.49
CA LEU A 72 6.83 -19.64 0.41
C LEU A 72 7.04 -20.66 1.52
N THR A 73 5.97 -21.26 2.05
CA THR A 73 6.06 -22.33 3.03
C THR A 73 6.72 -23.57 2.45
N LEU A 74 6.32 -24.01 1.25
CA LEU A 74 6.93 -25.14 0.54
C LEU A 74 8.41 -24.89 0.20
N ALA A 75 8.73 -23.62 -0.14
CA ALA A 75 10.12 -23.19 -0.40
C ALA A 75 10.94 -22.96 0.89
N LYS A 76 10.37 -23.12 2.08
CA LYS A 76 11.00 -22.81 3.38
C LYS A 76 11.50 -21.36 3.49
N LEU A 77 10.78 -20.42 2.89
CA LEU A 77 11.06 -18.97 2.88
C LEU A 77 10.01 -18.19 3.69
N ASN A 78 9.57 -18.75 4.82
CA ASN A 78 8.56 -18.15 5.69
C ASN A 78 9.18 -17.41 6.89
N ASP A 79 10.11 -16.52 6.63
CA ASP A 79 10.86 -15.71 7.61
C ASP A 79 10.05 -14.48 8.12
N LEU A 80 8.80 -14.70 8.55
CA LEU A 80 7.87 -13.61 8.88
C LEU A 80 7.96 -13.12 10.35
N SER A 81 8.85 -13.66 11.18
CA SER A 81 8.94 -13.31 12.60
C SER A 81 9.17 -11.81 12.88
N SER A 82 9.95 -11.14 12.03
CA SER A 82 10.17 -9.70 12.13
C SER A 82 8.91 -8.90 11.76
N VAL A 83 8.13 -9.38 10.79
CA VAL A 83 6.84 -8.78 10.38
C VAL A 83 5.81 -8.95 11.49
N GLU A 84 5.70 -10.14 12.07
CA GLU A 84 4.83 -10.43 13.22
C GLU A 84 5.15 -9.52 14.39
N SER A 85 6.43 -9.35 14.74
CA SER A 85 6.88 -8.42 15.79
C SER A 85 6.51 -6.97 15.50
N ALA A 86 6.61 -6.54 14.24
CA ALA A 86 6.21 -5.20 13.83
C ALA A 86 4.68 -5.00 13.95
N ILE A 87 3.89 -5.99 13.56
CA ILE A 87 2.43 -5.97 13.69
C ILE A 87 2.01 -5.98 15.17
N GLN A 88 2.62 -6.80 16.02
CA GLN A 88 2.36 -6.80 17.47
C GLN A 88 2.68 -5.43 18.08
N THR A 89 3.78 -4.80 17.67
CA THR A 89 4.13 -3.44 18.11
C THR A 89 3.08 -2.43 17.69
N LEU A 90 2.60 -2.51 16.44
CA LEU A 90 1.59 -1.62 15.90
C LEU A 90 0.23 -1.80 16.61
N THR A 91 -0.20 -3.04 16.81
CA THR A 91 -1.50 -3.35 17.45
C THR A 91 -1.51 -3.07 18.95
N SER A 92 -0.33 -3.09 19.59
CA SER A 92 -0.16 -2.66 20.99
C SER A 92 -0.03 -1.13 21.14
N ALA A 93 0.07 -0.39 20.05
CA ALA A 93 0.15 1.05 20.07
C ALA A 93 -1.22 1.69 20.42
N PRO A 94 -1.25 2.96 20.89
CA PRO A 94 -2.50 3.67 21.08
C PRO A 94 -3.36 3.68 19.81
N PHE A 95 -4.67 3.51 19.96
CA PHE A 95 -5.62 3.43 18.85
C PHE A 95 -5.43 4.51 17.76
N PRO A 96 -5.16 5.79 18.08
CA PRO A 96 -4.90 6.79 17.04
C PRO A 96 -3.69 6.49 16.16
N VAL A 97 -2.67 5.81 16.69
CA VAL A 97 -1.48 5.40 15.92
C VAL A 97 -1.85 4.30 14.92
N LEU A 98 -2.62 3.31 15.34
CA LEU A 98 -3.12 2.26 14.46
C LEU A 98 -3.98 2.86 13.33
N VAL A 99 -4.91 3.77 13.67
CA VAL A 99 -5.75 4.47 12.68
C VAL A 99 -4.88 5.27 11.70
N TYR A 100 -3.85 5.95 12.17
CA TYR A 100 -2.92 6.67 11.32
C TYR A 100 -2.26 5.72 10.30
N PHE A 101 -1.71 4.59 10.73
CA PHE A 101 -1.06 3.63 9.84
C PHE A 101 -2.05 3.04 8.83
N MET A 102 -3.25 2.72 9.25
CA MET A 102 -4.27 2.13 8.38
C MET A 102 -4.81 3.12 7.34
N ILE A 103 -4.95 4.39 7.70
CA ILE A 103 -5.58 5.39 6.82
C ILE A 103 -4.52 6.25 6.11
N VAL A 104 -3.68 6.94 6.87
CA VAL A 104 -2.78 7.95 6.29
C VAL A 104 -1.61 7.30 5.56
N ARG A 105 -0.95 6.32 6.18
CA ARG A 105 0.19 5.66 5.55
C ARG A 105 -0.23 4.88 4.30
N VAL A 106 -1.28 4.07 4.37
CA VAL A 106 -1.78 3.34 3.18
C VAL A 106 -2.17 4.30 2.06
N PHE A 107 -2.78 5.46 2.40
CA PHE A 107 -3.06 6.49 1.41
C PHE A 107 -1.78 7.06 0.78
N ALA A 108 -0.78 7.40 1.58
CA ALA A 108 0.50 7.94 1.10
C ALA A 108 1.21 6.95 0.16
N GLU A 109 1.19 5.66 0.50
CA GLU A 109 1.74 4.59 -0.33
C GLU A 109 1.00 4.47 -1.67
N GLU A 110 -0.34 4.40 -1.66
CA GLU A 110 -1.13 4.31 -2.89
C GLU A 110 -0.98 5.57 -3.75
N PHE A 111 -0.93 6.74 -3.13
CA PHE A 111 -0.73 8.00 -3.83
C PHE A 111 0.63 8.04 -4.54
N PHE A 112 1.70 7.66 -3.84
CA PHE A 112 3.04 7.66 -4.40
C PHE A 112 3.25 6.52 -5.40
N PHE A 113 3.07 5.26 -4.95
CA PHE A 113 3.42 4.12 -5.78
C PHE A 113 2.43 3.91 -6.94
N ARG A 114 1.13 4.19 -6.78
CA ARG A 114 0.14 3.95 -7.85
C ARG A 114 -0.17 5.21 -8.64
N ALA A 115 -0.61 6.28 -7.98
CA ALA A 115 -1.03 7.47 -8.69
C ALA A 115 0.15 8.22 -9.35
N PHE A 116 1.30 8.26 -8.71
CA PHE A 116 2.46 8.96 -9.23
C PHE A 116 3.41 8.08 -10.04
N LEU A 117 3.86 6.91 -9.52
CA LEU A 117 4.88 6.10 -10.18
C LEU A 117 4.35 5.24 -11.31
N VAL A 118 3.18 4.58 -11.19
CA VAL A 118 2.66 3.70 -12.27
C VAL A 118 2.58 4.41 -13.62
N PRO A 119 2.08 5.65 -13.75
CA PRO A 119 2.08 6.35 -15.03
C PRO A 119 3.46 6.67 -15.59
N ARG A 120 4.51 6.71 -14.75
CA ARG A 120 5.86 7.14 -15.13
C ARG A 120 6.82 6.00 -15.41
N ILE A 121 6.78 4.96 -14.59
CA ILE A 121 7.73 3.83 -14.66
C ILE A 121 7.04 2.47 -14.84
N GLY A 122 5.72 2.49 -15.06
CA GLY A 122 4.93 1.29 -15.30
C GLY A 122 4.68 0.44 -14.05
N VAL A 123 3.96 -0.67 -14.27
CA VAL A 123 3.55 -1.61 -13.22
C VAL A 123 4.78 -2.24 -12.55
N ILE A 124 5.72 -2.75 -13.35
CA ILE A 124 6.90 -3.47 -12.84
C ILE A 124 7.78 -2.54 -12.00
N GLY A 125 8.13 -1.37 -12.53
CA GLY A 125 8.99 -0.42 -11.83
C GLY A 125 8.39 0.06 -10.51
N SER A 126 7.10 0.39 -10.51
CA SER A 126 6.38 0.80 -9.31
C SER A 126 6.34 -0.31 -8.26
N SER A 127 6.06 -1.57 -8.69
CA SER A 127 5.98 -2.71 -7.77
C SER A 127 7.35 -3.07 -7.18
N ALA A 128 8.41 -2.97 -7.98
CA ALA A 128 9.76 -3.20 -7.51
C ALA A 128 10.18 -2.17 -6.45
N LEU A 129 9.91 -0.88 -6.67
CA LEU A 129 10.18 0.16 -5.67
C LEU A 129 9.33 0.00 -4.41
N PHE A 130 8.07 -0.44 -4.56
CA PHE A 130 7.22 -0.77 -3.42
C PHE A 130 7.80 -1.93 -2.60
N ALA A 131 8.26 -3.00 -3.25
CA ALA A 131 8.92 -4.11 -2.57
C ALA A 131 10.21 -3.66 -1.85
N VAL A 132 11.04 -2.84 -2.49
CA VAL A 132 12.26 -2.28 -1.88
C VAL A 132 11.93 -1.44 -0.64
N SER A 133 10.81 -0.70 -0.62
CA SER A 133 10.41 0.07 0.55
C SER A 133 10.07 -0.80 1.78
N HIS A 134 9.83 -2.12 1.57
CA HIS A 134 9.59 -3.11 2.62
C HIS A 134 10.87 -3.82 3.10
N PHE A 135 12.04 -3.48 2.53
CA PHE A 135 13.32 -4.08 2.92
C PHE A 135 13.63 -3.91 4.41
N GLY A 136 13.15 -2.84 5.02
CA GLY A 136 13.34 -2.54 6.45
C GLY A 136 12.74 -3.57 7.41
N TYR A 137 11.83 -4.43 6.95
CA TYR A 137 11.29 -5.54 7.76
C TYR A 137 12.29 -6.70 7.94
N GLY A 138 13.32 -6.80 7.10
CA GLY A 138 14.33 -7.86 7.18
C GLY A 138 13.79 -9.25 6.86
N SER A 139 12.70 -9.35 6.10
CA SER A 139 12.05 -10.61 5.68
C SER A 139 12.02 -10.71 4.16
N VAL A 140 12.53 -11.82 3.64
CA VAL A 140 12.48 -12.14 2.19
C VAL A 140 11.05 -12.43 1.76
N ALA A 141 10.29 -13.12 2.60
CA ALA A 141 8.87 -13.39 2.35
C ALA A 141 8.07 -12.10 2.20
N GLU A 142 8.33 -11.10 3.05
CA GLU A 142 7.67 -9.79 2.98
C GLU A 142 8.01 -9.05 1.68
N ILE A 143 9.28 -9.05 1.26
CA ILE A 143 9.70 -8.41 0.00
C ILE A 143 9.01 -9.07 -1.20
N ILE A 144 8.94 -10.40 -1.25
CA ILE A 144 8.25 -11.15 -2.31
C ILE A 144 6.74 -10.86 -2.26
N GLY A 145 6.15 -10.85 -1.07
CA GLY A 145 4.77 -10.48 -0.84
C GLY A 145 4.45 -9.07 -1.33
N ALA A 146 5.24 -8.09 -0.91
CA ALA A 146 5.10 -6.69 -1.33
C ALA A 146 5.26 -6.53 -2.85
N LEU A 147 6.18 -7.26 -3.49
CA LEU A 147 6.34 -7.25 -4.95
C LEU A 147 5.07 -7.77 -5.65
N ALA A 148 4.56 -8.91 -5.23
CA ALA A 148 3.43 -9.55 -5.89
C ALA A 148 2.12 -8.79 -5.63
N LEU A 149 1.82 -8.46 -4.37
CA LEU A 149 0.61 -7.72 -3.99
C LEU A 149 0.67 -6.28 -4.50
N GLY A 150 1.86 -5.67 -4.44
CA GLY A 150 2.14 -4.39 -5.06
C GLY A 150 1.92 -4.42 -6.57
N GLY A 151 2.26 -5.52 -7.23
CA GLY A 151 1.99 -5.78 -8.65
C GLY A 151 0.51 -5.84 -8.96
N VAL A 152 -0.29 -6.51 -8.13
CA VAL A 152 -1.74 -6.55 -8.26
C VAL A 152 -2.33 -5.14 -8.20
N LEU A 153 -2.00 -4.37 -7.17
CA LEU A 153 -2.48 -2.99 -7.01
C LEU A 153 -2.06 -2.10 -8.19
N ALA A 154 -0.78 -2.17 -8.60
CA ALA A 154 -0.27 -1.41 -9.73
C ALA A 154 -0.95 -1.80 -11.06
N TYR A 155 -1.21 -3.08 -11.27
CA TYR A 155 -1.95 -3.57 -12.45
C TYR A 155 -3.37 -3.00 -12.50
N TYR A 156 -4.13 -3.12 -11.41
CA TYR A 156 -5.49 -2.58 -11.37
C TYR A 156 -5.49 -1.06 -11.56
N TYR A 157 -4.57 -0.33 -10.91
CA TYR A 157 -4.45 1.10 -11.13
C TYR A 157 -4.09 1.42 -12.59
N SER A 158 -3.21 0.67 -13.23
CA SER A 158 -2.84 0.90 -14.64
C SER A 158 -4.02 0.78 -15.59
N LYS A 159 -4.97 -0.11 -15.30
CA LYS A 159 -6.18 -0.36 -16.12
C LYS A 159 -7.32 0.63 -15.83
N GLU A 160 -7.58 0.87 -14.55
CA GLU A 160 -8.78 1.57 -14.12
C GLU A 160 -8.53 3.07 -13.89
N LYS A 161 -7.27 3.48 -13.65
CA LYS A 161 -6.88 4.86 -13.32
C LYS A 161 -7.69 5.44 -12.16
N ARG A 162 -8.03 4.62 -11.16
CA ARG A 162 -8.86 4.98 -10.01
C ARG A 162 -8.12 4.70 -8.71
N LEU A 163 -7.68 5.78 -8.03
CA LEU A 163 -6.92 5.67 -6.78
C LEU A 163 -7.78 5.15 -5.62
N VAL A 164 -8.99 5.70 -5.46
CA VAL A 164 -9.84 5.41 -4.29
C VAL A 164 -10.18 3.92 -4.15
N PRO A 165 -10.60 3.17 -5.20
CA PRO A 165 -10.80 1.73 -5.09
C PRO A 165 -9.54 0.95 -4.71
N ASN A 166 -8.37 1.32 -5.25
CA ASN A 166 -7.09 0.71 -4.88
C ASN A 166 -6.78 0.94 -3.39
N TYR A 167 -6.90 2.19 -2.93
CA TYR A 167 -6.68 2.56 -1.54
C TYR A 167 -7.59 1.79 -0.58
N ILE A 168 -8.90 1.71 -0.89
CA ILE A 168 -9.85 0.95 -0.08
C ILE A 168 -9.47 -0.53 -0.06
N ALA A 169 -9.10 -1.11 -1.20
CA ALA A 169 -8.72 -2.51 -1.30
C ALA A 169 -7.45 -2.82 -0.49
N HIS A 170 -6.43 -1.97 -0.56
CA HIS A 170 -5.20 -2.11 0.21
C HIS A 170 -5.47 -2.00 1.72
N MET A 171 -6.26 -1.01 2.13
CA MET A 171 -6.67 -0.85 3.52
C MET A 171 -7.44 -2.06 4.05
N LEU A 172 -8.41 -2.58 3.29
CA LEU A 172 -9.17 -3.78 3.66
C LEU A 172 -8.27 -5.01 3.76
N TYR A 173 -7.36 -5.20 2.81
CA TYR A 173 -6.39 -6.29 2.85
C TYR A 173 -5.52 -6.22 4.11
N ASN A 174 -4.95 -5.06 4.43
CA ASN A 174 -4.13 -4.89 5.63
C ASN A 174 -4.93 -5.14 6.91
N ALA A 175 -6.18 -4.66 6.97
CA ALA A 175 -7.05 -4.90 8.13
C ALA A 175 -7.32 -6.40 8.34
N LEU A 176 -7.58 -7.13 7.25
CA LEU A 176 -7.80 -8.58 7.31
C LEU A 176 -6.53 -9.34 7.68
N ALA A 177 -5.38 -8.98 7.10
CA ALA A 177 -4.10 -9.61 7.39
C ALA A 177 -3.69 -9.40 8.87
N ILE A 178 -3.79 -8.16 9.37
CA ILE A 178 -3.53 -7.85 10.79
C ILE A 178 -4.51 -8.61 11.70
N GLY A 179 -5.80 -8.61 11.35
CA GLY A 179 -6.83 -9.31 12.14
C GLY A 179 -6.56 -10.82 12.25
N LEU A 180 -6.13 -11.45 11.18
CA LEU A 180 -5.75 -12.87 11.19
C LEU A 180 -4.51 -13.12 12.06
N MET A 181 -3.46 -12.30 11.93
CA MET A 181 -2.23 -12.46 12.73
C MET A 181 -2.44 -12.24 14.24
N VAL A 182 -3.39 -11.42 14.63
CA VAL A 182 -3.69 -11.17 16.07
C VAL A 182 -4.59 -12.26 16.65
N SER A 183 -5.31 -13.02 15.81
CA SER A 183 -6.24 -14.07 16.24
C SER A 183 -5.57 -15.46 16.38
N THR A 184 -4.34 -15.63 15.92
CA THR A 184 -3.53 -16.85 16.02
C THR A 184 -2.51 -16.76 17.16
#